data_3a2abd025ec99787f68f46e05ef44f94
#
_entry.id   3a2abd025ec99787f68f46e05ef44f94
#
_cell.length_a   1.000
_cell.length_b   1.000
_cell.length_c   1.000
_cell.angle_alpha   90.00
_cell.angle_beta   90.00
_cell.angle_gamma   90.00
#
_symmetry.space_group_name_H-M   'P 1'
#
loop_
_entity.id
_entity.type
_entity.pdbx_description
1 polymer ?
#
loop_
_entity_poly.entity_id
_entity_poly.type
_entity_poly.pdbx_seq_one_letter_code
_entity_poly.pdbx_strand_id
1 'polypeptide(L)'
;MERRGFRYGPTMYVSDETPGQTDARLREVIRRATLVIHEETYAFEELPLEAGGQLRIDALAHVRDESVWSQLVAANQPDRELFRVFTFHFPPGVDNSGFVGWLGSLLKARFGTGIFVVCGQNSARGGIFDHWGVGLERSEAVLAAIQELNRP
;
A
#
# COMPACT_ATOMS: atom_id res chain seq x y z
N MET A 1 -4.03 10.31 -37.19
CA MET A 1 -4.45 9.63 -35.94
C MET A 1 -3.75 10.32 -34.79
N GLU A 2 -4.41 11.33 -34.21
CA GLU A 2 -3.85 12.09 -33.08
C GLU A 2 -3.80 11.19 -31.87
N ARG A 3 -2.60 10.96 -31.33
CA ARG A 3 -2.43 10.38 -30.01
C ARG A 3 -2.98 11.40 -29.01
N ARG A 4 -4.18 11.18 -28.49
CA ARG A 4 -4.65 11.91 -27.32
C ARG A 4 -3.69 11.60 -26.18
N GLY A 5 -2.77 12.52 -25.93
CA GLY A 5 -1.91 12.43 -24.76
C GLY A 5 -2.77 12.44 -23.52
N PHE A 6 -2.76 11.35 -22.77
CA PHE A 6 -3.34 11.34 -21.44
C PHE A 6 -2.59 12.38 -20.61
N ARG A 7 -3.24 13.48 -20.28
CA ARG A 7 -2.73 14.41 -19.28
C ARG A 7 -3.01 13.75 -17.93
N TYR A 8 -1.96 13.15 -17.38
CA TYR A 8 -2.02 12.69 -15.99
C TYR A 8 -2.14 13.92 -15.09
N GLY A 9 -3.14 13.92 -14.22
CA GLY A 9 -3.20 14.89 -13.13
C GLY A 9 -2.04 14.67 -12.15
N PRO A 10 -1.77 15.64 -11.25
CA PRO A 10 -0.71 15.49 -10.26
C PRO A 10 -0.98 14.26 -9.38
N THR A 11 0.07 13.46 -9.14
CA THR A 11 0.02 12.30 -8.23
C THR A 11 0.58 12.63 -6.85
N MET A 12 1.27 13.75 -6.74
CA MET A 12 1.80 14.30 -5.49
C MET A 12 1.14 15.64 -5.21
N TYR A 13 0.56 15.77 -4.04
CA TYR A 13 -0.11 16.98 -3.59
C TYR A 13 0.77 17.72 -2.57
N VAL A 14 0.68 19.03 -2.58
CA VAL A 14 1.34 19.91 -1.59
C VAL A 14 0.25 20.73 -0.92
N SER A 15 0.13 20.60 0.39
CA SER A 15 -0.82 21.36 1.19
C SER A 15 -0.22 21.67 2.55
N ASP A 16 -0.19 22.96 2.91
CA ASP A 16 0.25 23.42 4.22
C ASP A 16 -0.93 23.32 5.20
N GLU A 17 -0.78 22.52 6.22
CA GLU A 17 -1.84 22.29 7.20
C GLU A 17 -1.26 21.89 8.57
N THR A 18 -2.05 22.10 9.61
CA THR A 18 -1.71 21.62 10.95
C THR A 18 -1.90 20.10 11.06
N PRO A 19 -1.30 19.44 12.07
CA PRO A 19 -1.54 18.00 12.30
C PRO A 19 -3.01 17.64 12.47
N GLY A 20 -3.81 18.49 13.10
CA GLY A 20 -5.25 18.25 13.24
C GLY A 20 -6.01 18.35 11.93
N GLN A 21 -5.61 19.26 11.05
CA GLN A 21 -6.18 19.38 9.70
C GLN A 21 -5.80 18.17 8.84
N THR A 22 -4.57 17.72 8.95
CA THR A 22 -4.11 16.48 8.27
C THR A 22 -4.94 15.28 8.73
N ASP A 23 -5.12 15.09 10.03
CA ASP A 23 -5.93 14.00 10.58
C ASP A 23 -7.37 14.04 10.06
N ALA A 24 -8.02 15.19 10.09
CA ALA A 24 -9.38 15.34 9.60
C ALA A 24 -9.50 15.03 8.09
N ARG A 25 -8.56 15.54 7.29
CA ARG A 25 -8.55 15.30 5.85
C ARG A 25 -8.32 13.80 5.53
N LEU A 26 -7.35 13.17 6.18
CA LEU A 26 -7.01 11.77 5.89
C LEU A 26 -8.07 10.79 6.38
N ARG A 27 -8.80 11.11 7.43
CA ARG A 27 -9.99 10.33 7.82
C ARG A 27 -11.06 10.35 6.75
N GLU A 28 -11.25 11.45 6.06
CA GLU A 28 -12.17 11.53 4.92
C GLU A 28 -11.60 10.80 3.69
N VAL A 29 -10.30 10.94 3.44
CA VAL A 29 -9.62 10.26 2.32
C VAL A 29 -9.75 8.74 2.44
N ILE A 30 -9.51 8.16 3.61
CA ILE A 30 -9.60 6.71 3.78
C ILE A 30 -11.03 6.18 3.58
N ARG A 31 -12.05 6.97 3.93
CA ARG A 31 -13.45 6.62 3.67
C ARG A 31 -13.77 6.56 2.19
N ARG A 32 -13.14 7.40 1.40
CA ARG A 32 -13.34 7.49 -0.06
C ARG A 32 -12.46 6.53 -0.85
N ALA A 33 -11.43 5.97 -0.23
CA ALA A 33 -10.54 5.03 -0.87
C ALA A 33 -11.24 3.69 -1.16
N THR A 34 -10.84 3.05 -2.25
CA THR A 34 -11.21 1.66 -2.50
C THR A 34 -10.22 0.76 -1.76
N LEU A 35 -10.72 0.03 -0.78
CA LEU A 35 -9.95 -0.94 0.00
C LEU A 35 -10.09 -2.33 -0.60
N VAL A 36 -8.97 -2.98 -0.87
CA VAL A 36 -8.90 -4.39 -1.25
C VAL A 36 -8.14 -5.16 -0.16
N ILE A 37 -8.77 -6.13 0.45
CA ILE A 37 -8.11 -7.04 1.39
C ILE A 37 -7.80 -8.34 0.65
N HIS A 38 -6.52 -8.70 0.59
CA HIS A 38 -6.10 -9.93 -0.06
C HIS A 38 -6.33 -11.12 0.89
N GLU A 39 -6.96 -12.16 0.37
CA GLU A 39 -7.31 -13.34 1.17
C GLU A 39 -6.11 -14.19 1.56
N GLU A 40 -5.08 -14.21 0.71
CA GLU A 40 -3.87 -14.99 0.91
C GLU A 40 -2.92 -14.32 1.90
N THR A 41 -2.03 -15.10 2.47
CA THR A 41 -0.82 -14.59 3.13
C THR A 41 0.29 -14.40 2.10
N TYR A 42 1.21 -13.50 2.40
CA TYR A 42 2.30 -13.10 1.51
C TYR A 42 3.63 -13.16 2.23
N ALA A 43 4.70 -13.34 1.46
CA ALA A 43 6.07 -13.25 1.93
C ALA A 43 6.92 -12.50 0.91
N PHE A 44 8.03 -11.95 1.36
CA PHE A 44 9.08 -11.48 0.46
C PHE A 44 9.97 -12.65 0.06
N GLU A 45 10.26 -12.72 -1.24
CA GLU A 45 11.19 -13.66 -1.84
C GLU A 45 12.32 -12.89 -2.51
N GLU A 46 13.55 -13.20 -2.14
CA GLU A 46 14.73 -12.52 -2.66
C GLU A 46 15.36 -13.34 -3.78
N LEU A 47 15.76 -12.66 -4.85
CA LEU A 47 16.47 -13.24 -5.99
C LEU A 47 17.72 -12.41 -6.28
N PRO A 48 18.84 -13.05 -6.69
CA PRO A 48 20.00 -12.29 -7.15
C PRO A 48 19.65 -11.47 -8.40
N LEU A 49 20.35 -10.37 -8.65
CA LEU A 49 20.03 -9.46 -9.76
C LEU A 49 20.06 -10.14 -11.12
N GLU A 50 21.00 -11.06 -11.33
CA GLU A 50 21.13 -11.84 -12.58
C GLU A 50 19.94 -12.77 -12.83
N ALA A 51 19.15 -13.08 -11.82
CA ALA A 51 17.94 -13.89 -11.92
C ALA A 51 16.66 -13.08 -12.20
N GLY A 52 16.78 -11.82 -12.65
CA GLY A 52 15.64 -10.95 -12.92
C GLY A 52 14.61 -11.53 -13.90
N GLY A 53 15.03 -12.41 -14.81
CA GLY A 53 14.11 -13.14 -15.70
C GLY A 53 13.25 -14.21 -15.02
N GLN A 54 13.50 -14.52 -13.74
CA GLN A 54 12.73 -15.47 -12.92
C GLN A 54 11.73 -14.79 -11.99
N LEU A 55 11.55 -13.45 -12.09
CA LEU A 55 10.54 -12.74 -11.34
C LEU A 55 9.14 -13.25 -11.71
N ARG A 56 8.31 -13.44 -10.70
CA ARG A 56 6.96 -13.97 -10.88
C ARG A 56 6.01 -12.89 -11.36
N ILE A 57 5.27 -13.19 -12.41
CA ILE A 57 4.28 -12.27 -12.98
C ILE A 57 3.08 -12.05 -12.05
N ASP A 58 2.79 -12.98 -11.15
CA ASP A 58 1.69 -12.91 -10.18
C ASP A 58 2.08 -12.25 -8.86
N ALA A 59 3.33 -11.80 -8.71
CA ALA A 59 3.74 -11.04 -7.53
C ALA A 59 3.00 -9.70 -7.45
N LEU A 60 2.67 -9.26 -6.24
CA LEU A 60 2.06 -7.95 -6.02
C LEU A 60 3.06 -6.81 -6.22
N ALA A 61 4.34 -7.06 -5.99
CA ALA A 61 5.38 -6.06 -6.15
C ALA A 61 6.72 -6.70 -6.49
N HIS A 62 7.51 -5.96 -7.26
CA HIS A 62 8.92 -6.23 -7.50
C HIS A 62 9.70 -4.99 -7.08
N VAL A 63 10.62 -5.15 -6.15
CA VAL A 63 11.46 -4.06 -5.63
C VAL A 63 12.92 -4.44 -5.79
N ARG A 64 13.72 -3.54 -6.31
CA ARG A 64 15.14 -3.75 -6.54
C ARG A 64 15.97 -2.83 -5.67
N ASP A 65 16.99 -3.38 -5.01
CA ASP A 65 18.11 -2.59 -4.49
C ASP A 65 19.38 -2.83 -5.32
N GLU A 66 20.54 -2.45 -4.81
CA GLU A 66 21.81 -2.68 -5.50
C GLU A 66 22.28 -4.13 -5.54
N SER A 67 21.67 -5.01 -4.74
CA SER A 67 22.13 -6.39 -4.53
C SER A 67 21.12 -7.46 -4.92
N VAL A 68 19.83 -7.20 -4.73
CA VAL A 68 18.78 -8.20 -4.92
C VAL A 68 17.54 -7.63 -5.62
N TRP A 69 16.78 -8.52 -6.24
CA TRP A 69 15.35 -8.35 -6.46
C TRP A 69 14.58 -8.91 -5.28
N SER A 70 13.61 -8.15 -4.81
CA SER A 70 12.64 -8.61 -3.81
C SER A 70 11.26 -8.62 -4.43
N GLN A 71 10.53 -9.73 -4.29
CA GLN A 71 9.16 -9.81 -4.80
C GLN A 71 8.20 -10.20 -3.69
N LEU A 72 7.04 -9.58 -3.68
CA LEU A 72 5.97 -9.87 -2.73
C LEU A 72 5.02 -10.88 -3.34
N VAL A 73 5.05 -12.11 -2.84
CA VAL A 73 4.35 -13.26 -3.42
C VAL A 73 3.45 -13.94 -2.41
N ALA A 74 2.36 -14.53 -2.90
CA ALA A 74 1.53 -15.40 -2.09
C ALA A 74 2.37 -16.58 -1.55
N ALA A 75 2.29 -16.82 -0.26
CA ALA A 75 3.04 -17.85 0.44
C ALA A 75 2.30 -18.28 1.71
N ASN A 76 2.47 -19.52 2.10
CA ASN A 76 1.84 -20.07 3.31
C ASN A 76 2.80 -20.98 4.11
N GLN A 77 4.09 -21.01 3.78
CA GLN A 77 5.08 -21.80 4.48
C GLN A 77 5.32 -21.22 5.89
N PRO A 78 5.17 -22.01 6.97
CA PRO A 78 5.26 -21.49 8.33
C PRO A 78 6.69 -21.11 8.78
N ASP A 79 7.71 -21.49 8.02
CA ASP A 79 9.10 -21.11 8.24
C ASP A 79 9.47 -19.74 7.67
N ARG A 80 8.56 -19.09 6.97
CA ARG A 80 8.72 -17.74 6.43
C ARG A 80 7.99 -16.71 7.30
N GLU A 81 8.49 -15.48 7.29
CA GLU A 81 7.73 -14.36 7.82
C GLU A 81 6.56 -14.05 6.88
N LEU A 82 5.36 -14.26 7.37
CA LEU A 82 4.13 -14.10 6.60
C LEU A 82 3.40 -12.81 6.98
N PHE A 83 2.76 -12.23 5.97
CA PHE A 83 2.02 -10.98 6.09
C PHE A 83 0.60 -11.13 5.56
N ARG A 84 -0.34 -10.40 6.16
CA ARG A 84 -1.61 -10.08 5.50
C ARG A 84 -1.41 -8.76 4.76
N VAL A 85 -2.01 -8.67 3.58
CA VAL A 85 -1.85 -7.51 2.70
C VAL A 85 -3.21 -6.89 2.41
N PHE A 86 -3.26 -5.57 2.44
CA PHE A 86 -4.40 -4.78 1.99
C PHE A 86 -3.91 -3.63 1.11
N THR A 87 -4.78 -3.16 0.20
CA THR A 87 -4.42 -2.19 -0.83
C THR A 87 -5.43 -1.06 -0.82
N PHE A 88 -4.93 0.18 -0.92
CA PHE A 88 -5.76 1.35 -1.15
C PHE A 88 -5.56 1.89 -2.56
N HIS A 89 -6.67 2.12 -3.26
CA HIS A 89 -6.74 2.97 -4.44
C HIS A 89 -7.53 4.23 -4.08
N PHE A 90 -6.97 5.39 -4.39
CA PHE A 90 -7.60 6.67 -4.07
C PHE A 90 -8.35 7.20 -5.30
N PRO A 91 -9.53 7.86 -5.10
CA PRO A 91 -10.22 8.50 -6.21
C PRO A 91 -9.36 9.58 -6.85
N PRO A 92 -9.50 9.84 -8.17
CA PRO A 92 -8.81 10.96 -8.82
C PRO A 92 -9.09 12.30 -8.14
N GLY A 93 -8.05 13.13 -7.99
CA GLY A 93 -8.17 14.47 -7.41
C GLY A 93 -8.24 14.53 -5.89
N VAL A 94 -8.14 13.40 -5.20
CA VAL A 94 -8.11 13.35 -3.73
C VAL A 94 -6.69 13.59 -3.23
N ASP A 95 -6.52 14.56 -2.35
CA ASP A 95 -5.24 14.83 -1.70
C ASP A 95 -4.96 13.77 -0.62
N ASN A 96 -4.16 12.79 -0.96
CA ASN A 96 -3.73 11.72 -0.06
C ASN A 96 -2.33 11.99 0.56
N SER A 97 -1.81 13.20 0.43
CA SER A 97 -0.49 13.52 0.99
C SER A 97 -0.47 13.30 2.51
N GLY A 98 0.62 12.69 2.99
CA GLY A 98 0.76 12.33 4.39
C GLY A 98 0.08 11.02 4.81
N PHE A 99 -0.64 10.35 3.92
CA PHE A 99 -1.44 9.16 4.25
C PHE A 99 -0.59 8.02 4.86
N VAL A 100 0.56 7.72 4.27
CA VAL A 100 1.44 6.64 4.75
C VAL A 100 1.93 6.93 6.18
N GLY A 101 2.43 8.13 6.43
CA GLY A 101 2.89 8.52 7.77
C GLY A 101 1.76 8.54 8.80
N TRP A 102 0.62 9.08 8.43
CA TRP A 102 -0.56 9.17 9.30
C TRP A 102 -1.09 7.78 9.69
N LEU A 103 -1.35 6.92 8.72
CA LEU A 103 -1.89 5.59 8.99
C LEU A 103 -0.87 4.69 9.69
N GLY A 104 0.40 4.75 9.27
CA GLY A 104 1.47 3.99 9.92
C GLY A 104 1.62 4.36 11.40
N SER A 105 1.59 5.63 11.74
CA SER A 105 1.63 6.11 13.12
C SER A 105 0.42 5.68 13.94
N LEU A 106 -0.77 5.75 13.35
CA LEU A 106 -2.01 5.31 13.99
C LEU A 106 -1.98 3.81 14.31
N LEU A 107 -1.54 2.99 13.36
CA LEU A 107 -1.43 1.54 13.55
C LEU A 107 -0.37 1.19 14.60
N LYS A 108 0.77 1.87 14.60
CA LYS A 108 1.80 1.68 15.63
C LYS A 108 1.29 2.05 17.02
N ALA A 109 0.64 3.18 17.15
CA ALA A 109 0.11 3.64 18.43
C ALA A 109 -0.96 2.69 18.98
N ARG A 110 -1.85 2.19 18.11
CA ARG A 110 -3.00 1.38 18.53
C ARG A 110 -2.67 -0.10 18.73
N PHE A 111 -1.80 -0.67 17.89
CA PHE A 111 -1.54 -2.11 17.87
C PHE A 111 -0.11 -2.50 18.19
N GLY A 112 0.79 -1.54 18.33
CA GLY A 112 2.21 -1.79 18.60
C GLY A 112 2.98 -2.43 17.43
N THR A 113 2.32 -2.63 16.28
CA THR A 113 2.92 -3.36 15.15
C THR A 113 3.71 -2.46 14.22
N GLY A 114 4.76 -3.03 13.61
CA GLY A 114 5.34 -2.50 12.39
C GLY A 114 4.49 -2.83 11.18
N ILE A 115 4.70 -2.10 10.11
CA ILE A 115 4.07 -2.33 8.81
C ILE A 115 5.11 -2.14 7.72
N PHE A 116 4.85 -2.66 6.53
CA PHE A 116 5.52 -2.20 5.33
C PHE A 116 4.52 -1.61 4.34
N VAL A 117 5.00 -0.72 3.48
CA VAL A 117 4.20 -0.16 2.38
C VAL A 117 5.00 -0.23 1.10
N VAL A 118 4.39 -0.74 0.04
CA VAL A 118 4.94 -0.71 -1.31
C VAL A 118 3.96 0.04 -2.19
N CYS A 119 4.42 1.11 -2.81
CA CYS A 119 3.59 1.96 -3.65
C CYS A 119 3.82 1.68 -5.13
N GLY A 120 2.78 1.83 -5.92
CA GLY A 120 2.82 1.79 -7.37
C GLY A 120 1.97 2.91 -7.97
N GLN A 121 1.90 2.97 -9.27
CA GLN A 121 1.08 3.95 -9.99
C GLN A 121 0.14 3.25 -10.96
N ASN A 122 -1.15 3.57 -10.87
CA ASN A 122 -2.16 3.17 -11.83
C ASN A 122 -2.98 4.41 -12.23
N SER A 123 -2.62 5.02 -13.35
CA SER A 123 -3.22 6.28 -13.79
C SER A 123 -4.71 6.16 -14.10
N ALA A 124 -5.19 4.97 -14.46
CA ALA A 124 -6.60 4.69 -14.70
C ALA A 124 -7.41 4.60 -13.39
N ARG A 125 -6.74 4.48 -12.24
CA ARG A 125 -7.37 4.31 -10.93
C ARG A 125 -6.87 5.32 -9.89
N GLY A 126 -6.71 6.57 -10.28
CA GLY A 126 -6.40 7.66 -9.37
C GLY A 126 -4.92 7.98 -9.17
N GLY A 127 -4.01 7.21 -9.75
CA GLY A 127 -2.57 7.46 -9.66
C GLY A 127 -1.83 6.53 -8.70
N ILE A 128 -1.19 7.08 -7.69
CA ILE A 128 -0.44 6.28 -6.71
C ILE A 128 -1.40 5.43 -5.87
N PHE A 129 -1.09 4.15 -5.76
CA PHE A 129 -1.78 3.21 -4.87
C PHE A 129 -0.79 2.56 -3.91
N ASP A 130 -1.29 2.06 -2.79
CA ASP A 130 -0.47 1.52 -1.72
C ASP A 130 -0.84 0.07 -1.44
N HIS A 131 0.16 -0.83 -1.45
CA HIS A 131 0.06 -2.14 -0.80
C HIS A 131 0.64 -2.03 0.62
N TRP A 132 -0.17 -2.41 1.61
CA TRP A 132 0.20 -2.41 3.01
C TRP A 132 0.33 -3.84 3.52
N GLY A 133 1.40 -4.13 4.24
CA GLY A 133 1.61 -5.44 4.84
C GLY A 133 1.75 -5.35 6.36
N VAL A 134 1.13 -6.29 7.05
CA VAL A 134 1.19 -6.44 8.51
C VAL A 134 1.45 -7.89 8.88
N GLY A 135 2.32 -8.11 9.87
CA GLY A 135 2.62 -9.46 10.37
C GLY A 135 1.38 -10.15 10.93
N LEU A 136 1.35 -11.49 10.88
CA LEU A 136 0.15 -12.27 11.23
C LEU A 136 -0.31 -12.05 12.66
N GLU A 137 0.60 -11.81 13.60
CA GLU A 137 0.27 -11.71 15.03
C GLU A 137 -0.82 -10.66 15.33
N ARG A 138 -0.78 -9.52 14.62
CA ARG A 138 -1.74 -8.42 14.82
C ARG A 138 -2.69 -8.22 13.65
N SER A 139 -2.62 -9.08 12.64
CA SER A 139 -3.30 -8.86 11.35
C SER A 139 -4.82 -8.75 11.48
N GLU A 140 -5.46 -9.62 12.24
CA GLU A 140 -6.92 -9.60 12.38
C GLU A 140 -7.43 -8.29 13.00
N ALA A 141 -6.76 -7.82 14.06
CA ALA A 141 -7.12 -6.55 14.70
C ALA A 141 -6.87 -5.35 13.79
N VAL A 142 -5.75 -5.36 13.06
CA VAL A 142 -5.42 -4.30 12.08
C VAL A 142 -6.45 -4.27 10.94
N LEU A 143 -6.75 -5.41 10.34
CA LEU A 143 -7.72 -5.47 9.25
C LEU A 143 -9.12 -5.00 9.68
N ALA A 144 -9.56 -5.38 10.88
CA ALA A 144 -10.84 -4.90 11.43
C ALA A 144 -10.84 -3.38 11.58
N ALA A 145 -9.75 -2.79 12.09
CA ALA A 145 -9.62 -1.34 12.23
C ALA A 145 -9.60 -0.61 10.88
N ILE A 146 -8.90 -1.16 9.89
CA ILE A 146 -8.86 -0.60 8.53
C ILE A 146 -10.24 -0.62 7.89
N GLN A 147 -10.98 -1.71 8.02
CA GLN A 147 -12.35 -1.80 7.52
C GLN A 147 -13.27 -0.79 8.19
N GLU A 148 -13.12 -0.57 9.50
CA GLU A 148 -13.89 0.45 10.22
C GLU A 148 -13.58 1.87 9.74
N LEU A 149 -12.30 2.21 9.56
CA LEU A 149 -11.87 3.50 9.04
C LEU A 149 -12.35 3.76 7.60
N ASN A 150 -12.48 2.72 6.79
CA ASN A 150 -12.93 2.80 5.40
C ASN A 150 -14.46 2.85 5.25
N ARG A 151 -15.22 2.73 6.33
CA ARG A 151 -16.69 2.85 6.26
C ARG A 151 -17.12 4.26 5.88
N PRO A 152 -18.12 4.37 4.99
CA PRO A 152 -18.69 5.68 4.62
C PRO A 152 -19.28 6.45 5.80
#